data_d32386845e89006b28fc01c30a5f8739
#
_entry.id   d32386845e89006b28fc01c30a5f8739
#
_cell.length_a   1.000
_cell.length_b   1.000
_cell.length_c   1.000
_cell.angle_alpha   90.00
_cell.angle_beta   90.00
_cell.angle_gamma   90.00
#
_symmetry.space_group_name_H-M   'P 1'
#
loop_
_entity.id
_entity.type
_entity.pdbx_description
1 polymer ?
#
loop_
_entity_poly.entity_id
_entity_poly.type
_entity_poly.pdbx_seq_one_letter_code
_entity_poly.pdbx_strand_id
1 'polypeptide(L)'
;LSDQQILYTPVQGKTYSLFADGADSEAYYATIKHLADVFLRRRPDAKKLLNLIQQADKKSFRLKTTREDRRLFREVRETLRQSLSIYTRRVSEHLQSLTWTQRRDPTITTPEEQYHLYMLEIELVNRIYREEFKRVAYKFALLAHCLRDFRLECRSVEGDIEAVCRHCTEDCLIHLGSVLLEKYGIKPYISVEMEQEKLFRKLKREHPSLGALGIACIPELAQGMRLCLRTGIPPVGIPLDANRCARWMSRAHETSFNLAQLEELLE
;
A
#
# COMPACT_ATOMS: atom_id res chain seq x y z
N LEU A 1 -23.74 -8.50 -13.78
CA LEU A 1 -22.49 -7.81 -14.16
C LEU A 1 -21.79 -8.71 -15.16
N SER A 2 -21.69 -8.26 -16.43
CA SER A 2 -21.03 -9.00 -17.49
C SER A 2 -19.54 -9.17 -17.15
N ASP A 3 -19.01 -10.38 -17.40
CA ASP A 3 -17.59 -10.76 -17.34
C ASP A 3 -16.75 -9.93 -18.34
N GLN A 4 -16.67 -8.63 -18.16
CA GLN A 4 -15.59 -7.84 -18.75
C GLN A 4 -14.36 -8.08 -17.86
N GLN A 5 -13.55 -9.09 -18.20
CA GLN A 5 -12.18 -9.16 -17.76
C GLN A 5 -11.54 -7.80 -18.04
N ILE A 6 -11.34 -7.03 -16.98
CA ILE A 6 -10.58 -5.80 -17.06
C ILE A 6 -9.16 -6.26 -17.41
N LEU A 7 -8.78 -6.08 -18.68
CA LEU A 7 -7.45 -6.39 -19.17
C LEU A 7 -6.48 -5.42 -18.48
N TYR A 8 -5.84 -5.91 -17.44
CA TYR A 8 -4.75 -5.24 -16.76
C TYR A 8 -3.58 -5.11 -17.74
N THR A 9 -3.26 -3.90 -18.16
CA THR A 9 -2.02 -3.65 -18.89
C THR A 9 -0.90 -3.44 -17.88
N PRO A 10 0.17 -4.27 -17.87
CA PRO A 10 1.30 -4.09 -16.97
C PRO A 10 1.91 -2.71 -17.12
N VAL A 11 2.06 -2.00 -16.01
CA VAL A 11 2.55 -0.64 -15.97
C VAL A 11 3.91 -0.62 -15.29
N GLN A 12 5.00 -0.40 -16.04
CA GLN A 12 6.33 -0.28 -15.46
C GLN A 12 6.48 1.02 -14.67
N GLY A 13 6.79 0.90 -13.38
CA GLY A 13 7.10 2.01 -12.49
C GLY A 13 8.56 2.41 -12.48
N LYS A 14 8.87 3.45 -11.71
CA LYS A 14 10.25 3.96 -11.53
C LYS A 14 11.11 3.02 -10.67
N THR A 15 10.55 2.41 -9.63
CA THR A 15 11.31 1.68 -8.61
C THR A 15 10.92 0.21 -8.48
N TYR A 16 9.62 -0.10 -8.58
CA TYR A 16 9.14 -1.47 -8.52
C TYR A 16 8.04 -1.70 -9.56
N SER A 17 7.83 -2.97 -9.90
CA SER A 17 6.67 -3.43 -10.65
C SER A 17 6.21 -4.76 -10.04
N LEU A 18 4.97 -4.84 -9.57
CA LEU A 18 4.40 -6.08 -9.02
C LEU A 18 4.13 -7.12 -10.11
N PHE A 19 4.15 -6.72 -11.37
CA PHE A 19 4.08 -7.63 -12.52
C PHE A 19 5.39 -8.36 -12.77
N ALA A 20 6.52 -7.85 -12.28
CA ALA A 20 7.85 -8.33 -12.66
C ALA A 20 7.98 -8.44 -14.20
N ASP A 21 8.08 -9.65 -14.73
CA ASP A 21 8.12 -9.96 -16.17
C ASP A 21 6.79 -10.62 -16.64
N GLY A 22 5.77 -10.67 -15.78
CA GLY A 22 4.46 -11.29 -16.04
C GLY A 22 3.43 -10.33 -16.65
N ALA A 23 2.23 -10.87 -16.90
CA ALA A 23 1.09 -10.13 -17.41
C ALA A 23 0.19 -9.53 -16.29
N ASP A 24 0.38 -9.99 -15.07
CA ASP A 24 -0.43 -9.61 -13.89
C ASP A 24 0.41 -9.61 -12.60
N SER A 25 -0.21 -9.28 -11.48
CA SER A 25 0.41 -9.26 -10.16
C SER A 25 0.11 -10.48 -9.29
N GLU A 26 -0.50 -11.54 -9.83
CA GLU A 26 -0.90 -12.71 -9.04
C GLU A 26 0.32 -13.42 -8.42
N ALA A 27 1.41 -13.54 -9.20
CA ALA A 27 2.65 -14.15 -8.71
C ALA A 27 3.24 -13.39 -7.51
N TYR A 28 3.14 -12.06 -7.49
CA TYR A 28 3.54 -11.24 -6.35
C TYR A 28 2.70 -11.58 -5.12
N TYR A 29 1.37 -11.57 -5.25
CA TYR A 29 0.47 -11.85 -4.11
C TYR A 29 0.65 -13.27 -3.58
N ALA A 30 0.78 -14.26 -4.45
CA ALA A 30 1.09 -15.64 -4.05
C ALA A 30 2.41 -15.72 -3.28
N THR A 31 3.46 -15.03 -3.77
CA THR A 31 4.78 -15.00 -3.14
C THR A 31 4.73 -14.35 -1.76
N ILE A 32 4.13 -13.18 -1.62
CA ILE A 32 4.13 -12.46 -0.34
C ILE A 32 3.26 -13.17 0.72
N LYS A 33 2.13 -13.73 0.31
CA LYS A 33 1.29 -14.57 1.17
C LYS A 33 2.05 -15.80 1.67
N HIS A 34 2.76 -16.50 0.76
CA HIS A 34 3.60 -17.65 1.12
C HIS A 34 4.72 -17.27 2.09
N LEU A 35 5.43 -16.17 1.85
CA LEU A 35 6.49 -15.69 2.74
C LEU A 35 5.96 -15.38 4.15
N ALA A 36 4.81 -14.70 4.24
CA ALA A 36 4.17 -14.46 5.53
C ALA A 36 3.83 -15.78 6.25
N ASP A 37 3.34 -16.81 5.55
CA ASP A 37 3.08 -18.14 6.12
C ASP A 37 4.36 -18.81 6.63
N VAL A 38 5.45 -18.74 5.88
CA VAL A 38 6.75 -19.30 6.29
C VAL A 38 7.24 -18.65 7.58
N PHE A 39 7.15 -17.33 7.68
CA PHE A 39 7.61 -16.62 8.87
C PHE A 39 6.69 -16.82 10.08
N LEU A 40 5.37 -16.89 9.87
CA LEU A 40 4.40 -17.13 10.93
C LEU A 40 4.46 -18.58 11.45
N ARG A 41 4.85 -19.57 10.65
CA ARG A 41 5.16 -20.92 11.17
C ARG A 41 6.32 -20.93 12.15
N ARG A 42 7.34 -20.06 11.96
CA ARG A 42 8.49 -19.92 12.88
C ARG A 42 8.20 -19.03 14.08
N ARG A 43 7.36 -18.03 13.89
CA ARG A 43 6.90 -17.09 14.92
C ARG A 43 5.39 -16.88 14.79
N PRO A 44 4.56 -17.69 15.46
CA PRO A 44 3.12 -17.65 15.31
C PRO A 44 2.45 -16.35 15.74
N ASP A 45 3.13 -15.54 16.58
CA ASP A 45 2.64 -14.22 16.99
C ASP A 45 2.92 -13.17 15.90
N ALA A 46 1.92 -12.98 15.03
CA ALA A 46 2.00 -12.03 13.93
C ALA A 46 2.25 -10.58 14.39
N LYS A 47 1.71 -10.17 15.55
CA LYS A 47 1.93 -8.81 16.10
C LYS A 47 3.37 -8.62 16.53
N LYS A 48 4.02 -9.65 17.12
CA LYS A 48 5.45 -9.59 17.47
C LYS A 48 6.32 -9.56 16.23
N LEU A 49 5.99 -10.33 15.20
CA LEU A 49 6.71 -10.28 13.92
C LEU A 49 6.59 -8.91 13.27
N LEU A 50 5.37 -8.35 13.20
CA LEU A 50 5.12 -7.02 12.69
C LEU A 50 5.92 -5.96 13.45
N ASN A 51 5.89 -6.00 14.79
CA ASN A 51 6.66 -5.07 15.62
C ASN A 51 8.17 -5.18 15.39
N LEU A 52 8.69 -6.39 15.16
CA LEU A 52 10.11 -6.61 14.85
C LEU A 52 10.48 -5.93 13.52
N ILE A 53 9.65 -6.07 12.48
CA ILE A 53 9.86 -5.44 11.18
C ILE A 53 9.79 -3.91 11.28
N GLN A 54 8.79 -3.37 11.97
CA GLN A 54 8.60 -1.93 12.14
C GLN A 54 9.67 -1.24 12.99
N GLN A 55 10.40 -1.99 13.80
CA GLN A 55 11.50 -1.45 14.60
C GLN A 55 12.86 -1.49 13.88
N ALA A 56 12.94 -2.17 12.75
CA ALA A 56 14.20 -2.39 12.03
C ALA A 56 14.94 -1.09 11.68
N ASP A 57 14.22 -0.04 11.34
CA ASP A 57 14.77 1.28 10.98
C ASP A 57 15.17 2.14 12.18
N LYS A 58 14.85 1.69 13.41
CA LYS A 58 15.10 2.50 14.60
C LYS A 58 16.50 2.28 15.13
N LYS A 59 17.20 3.37 15.46
CA LYS A 59 18.54 3.30 16.12
C LYS A 59 18.54 2.43 17.39
N SER A 60 17.38 2.29 18.04
CA SER A 60 17.19 1.46 19.25
C SER A 60 16.97 -0.03 18.96
N PHE A 61 16.94 -0.46 17.70
CA PHE A 61 16.64 -1.86 17.34
C PHE A 61 17.52 -2.86 18.12
N ARG A 62 18.85 -2.64 18.16
CA ARG A 62 19.78 -3.52 18.88
C ARG A 62 19.54 -3.55 20.38
N LEU A 63 19.05 -2.47 20.96
CA LEU A 63 18.81 -2.36 22.41
C LEU A 63 17.49 -3.02 22.83
N LYS A 64 16.50 -3.07 21.90
CA LYS A 64 15.14 -3.55 22.17
C LYS A 64 14.88 -4.98 21.69
N THR A 65 15.86 -5.63 21.07
CA THR A 65 15.70 -6.96 20.47
C THR A 65 16.66 -7.97 21.09
N THR A 66 16.20 -9.22 21.25
CA THR A 66 17.01 -10.35 21.70
C THR A 66 17.99 -10.81 20.60
N ARG A 67 18.90 -11.72 20.95
CA ARG A 67 19.78 -12.37 19.94
C ARG A 67 18.96 -13.18 18.94
N GLU A 68 17.92 -13.85 19.42
CA GLU A 68 17.00 -14.64 18.59
C GLU A 68 16.22 -13.75 17.62
N ASP A 69 15.67 -12.61 18.08
CA ASP A 69 14.98 -11.64 17.22
C ASP A 69 15.89 -11.14 16.11
N ARG A 70 17.15 -10.83 16.43
CA ARG A 70 18.13 -10.37 15.42
C ARG A 70 18.53 -11.47 14.43
N ARG A 71 18.56 -12.73 14.87
CA ARG A 71 18.79 -13.87 13.96
C ARG A 71 17.61 -14.05 13.04
N LEU A 72 16.39 -14.08 13.57
CA LEU A 72 15.16 -14.17 12.77
C LEU A 72 15.07 -13.01 11.78
N PHE A 73 15.35 -11.78 12.21
CA PHE A 73 15.29 -10.62 11.32
C PHE A 73 16.29 -10.71 10.16
N ARG A 74 17.51 -11.24 10.39
CA ARG A 74 18.46 -11.49 9.29
C ARG A 74 17.96 -12.54 8.30
N GLU A 75 17.36 -13.62 8.78
CA GLU A 75 16.73 -14.63 7.92
C GLU A 75 15.58 -14.03 7.11
N VAL A 76 14.71 -13.26 7.76
CA VAL A 76 13.60 -12.55 7.07
C VAL A 76 14.15 -11.68 5.93
N ARG A 77 15.12 -10.80 6.21
CA ARG A 77 15.73 -9.93 5.20
C ARG A 77 16.29 -10.71 4.02
N GLU A 78 17.08 -11.74 4.30
CA GLU A 78 17.73 -12.54 3.24
C GLU A 78 16.69 -13.28 2.39
N THR A 79 15.69 -13.89 3.02
CA THR A 79 14.61 -14.58 2.31
C THR A 79 13.78 -13.61 1.45
N LEU A 80 13.44 -12.42 2.00
CA LEU A 80 12.74 -11.40 1.24
C LEU A 80 13.56 -10.92 0.05
N ARG A 81 14.87 -10.67 0.25
CA ARG A 81 15.77 -10.26 -0.84
C ARG A 81 15.79 -11.28 -1.97
N GLN A 82 15.91 -12.57 -1.65
CA GLN A 82 15.95 -13.65 -2.64
C GLN A 82 14.62 -13.78 -3.42
N SER A 83 13.49 -13.59 -2.73
CA SER A 83 12.16 -13.82 -3.32
C SER A 83 11.55 -12.59 -3.99
N LEU A 84 11.88 -11.38 -3.54
CA LEU A 84 11.21 -10.14 -3.96
C LEU A 84 12.06 -9.23 -4.86
N SER A 85 13.36 -9.51 -5.05
CA SER A 85 14.24 -8.68 -5.88
C SER A 85 13.78 -8.54 -7.33
N ILE A 86 13.06 -9.52 -7.87
CA ILE A 86 12.50 -9.45 -9.23
C ILE A 86 11.48 -8.32 -9.38
N TYR A 87 10.81 -7.92 -8.30
CA TYR A 87 9.82 -6.83 -8.27
C TYR A 87 10.43 -5.45 -8.03
N THR A 88 11.71 -5.38 -7.61
CA THR A 88 12.38 -4.14 -7.19
C THR A 88 13.67 -3.84 -7.96
N ARG A 89 13.87 -4.44 -9.13
CA ARG A 89 15.09 -4.33 -9.97
C ARG A 89 15.53 -2.90 -10.25
N ARG A 90 14.59 -1.94 -10.32
CA ARG A 90 14.86 -0.54 -10.69
C ARG A 90 15.14 0.39 -9.51
N VAL A 91 15.14 -0.10 -8.27
CA VAL A 91 15.38 0.74 -7.09
C VAL A 91 16.79 1.33 -7.11
N SER A 92 17.81 0.51 -7.38
CA SER A 92 19.21 0.98 -7.43
C SER A 92 19.42 2.06 -8.50
N GLU A 93 18.89 1.83 -9.69
CA GLU A 93 18.91 2.76 -10.83
C GLU A 93 18.24 4.10 -10.48
N HIS A 94 17.06 4.02 -9.85
CA HIS A 94 16.35 5.19 -9.37
C HIS A 94 17.14 5.98 -8.35
N LEU A 95 17.70 5.34 -7.32
CA LEU A 95 18.47 6.01 -6.28
C LEU A 95 19.72 6.72 -6.83
N GLN A 96 20.37 6.15 -7.85
CA GLN A 96 21.49 6.77 -8.54
C GLN A 96 21.06 8.00 -9.35
N SER A 97 19.86 8.00 -9.92
CA SER A 97 19.34 9.10 -10.76
C SER A 97 18.79 10.29 -9.98
N LEU A 98 18.68 10.21 -8.64
CA LEU A 98 18.10 11.26 -7.83
C LEU A 98 18.99 12.52 -7.77
N THR A 99 18.37 13.68 -7.98
CA THR A 99 18.99 14.99 -7.75
C THR A 99 19.22 15.23 -6.25
N TRP A 100 20.06 16.20 -5.92
CA TRP A 100 20.34 16.56 -4.52
C TRP A 100 19.08 16.99 -3.75
N THR A 101 18.14 17.68 -4.37
CA THR A 101 16.87 18.07 -3.77
C THR A 101 15.96 16.86 -3.51
N GLN A 102 15.86 15.94 -4.47
CA GLN A 102 15.08 14.72 -4.35
C GLN A 102 15.59 13.80 -3.24
N ARG A 103 16.89 13.78 -2.97
CA ARG A 103 17.50 13.00 -1.88
C ARG A 103 17.04 13.40 -0.48
N ARG A 104 16.33 14.53 -0.32
CA ARG A 104 15.73 14.96 0.94
C ARG A 104 14.35 14.35 1.19
N ASP A 105 13.73 13.75 0.19
CA ASP A 105 12.44 13.10 0.31
C ASP A 105 12.61 11.63 0.74
N PRO A 106 12.22 11.27 1.98
CA PRO A 106 12.42 9.93 2.50
C PRO A 106 11.58 8.86 1.77
N THR A 107 10.51 9.26 1.09
CA THR A 107 9.66 8.32 0.36
C THR A 107 10.34 7.85 -0.93
N ILE A 108 10.86 8.79 -1.74
CA ILE A 108 11.51 8.41 -3.01
C ILE A 108 12.94 7.90 -2.82
N THR A 109 13.54 8.10 -1.65
CA THR A 109 14.85 7.56 -1.28
C THR A 109 14.77 6.20 -0.58
N THR A 110 13.60 5.58 -0.54
CA THR A 110 13.41 4.24 0.06
C THR A 110 14.37 3.22 -0.60
N PRO A 111 15.26 2.56 0.17
CA PRO A 111 16.16 1.55 -0.37
C PRO A 111 15.42 0.25 -0.67
N GLU A 112 16.00 -0.60 -1.52
CA GLU A 112 15.38 -1.86 -1.96
C GLU A 112 14.97 -2.77 -0.79
N GLU A 113 15.86 -2.94 0.17
CA GLU A 113 15.58 -3.74 1.36
C GLU A 113 14.33 -3.23 2.13
N GLN A 114 14.15 -1.93 2.19
CA GLN A 114 13.01 -1.33 2.86
C GLN A 114 11.70 -1.56 2.09
N TYR A 115 11.75 -1.60 0.74
CA TYR A 115 10.59 -2.04 -0.05
C TYR A 115 10.18 -3.45 0.31
N HIS A 116 11.14 -4.39 0.40
CA HIS A 116 10.84 -5.77 0.76
C HIS A 116 10.23 -5.90 2.16
N LEU A 117 10.74 -5.13 3.12
CA LEU A 117 10.16 -5.08 4.47
C LEU A 117 8.75 -4.49 4.46
N TYR A 118 8.50 -3.42 3.70
CA TYR A 118 7.17 -2.84 3.57
C TYR A 118 6.17 -3.78 2.89
N MET A 119 6.59 -4.52 1.87
CA MET A 119 5.75 -5.55 1.22
C MET A 119 5.26 -6.59 2.24
N LEU A 120 6.16 -7.12 3.06
CA LEU A 120 5.79 -8.06 4.12
C LEU A 120 4.97 -7.37 5.23
N GLU A 121 5.30 -6.14 5.60
CA GLU A 121 4.55 -5.37 6.59
C GLU A 121 3.08 -5.18 6.19
N ILE A 122 2.81 -4.79 4.94
CA ILE A 122 1.46 -4.62 4.41
C ILE A 122 0.67 -5.92 4.52
N GLU A 123 1.25 -7.03 4.11
CA GLU A 123 0.61 -8.35 4.20
C GLU A 123 0.30 -8.75 5.64
N LEU A 124 1.25 -8.55 6.57
CA LEU A 124 1.03 -8.84 7.99
C LEU A 124 -0.04 -7.94 8.62
N VAL A 125 -0.06 -6.66 8.27
CA VAL A 125 -1.09 -5.72 8.75
C VAL A 125 -2.46 -6.15 8.27
N ASN A 126 -2.60 -6.51 6.98
CA ASN A 126 -3.85 -7.02 6.44
C ASN A 126 -4.33 -8.26 7.22
N ARG A 127 -3.47 -9.25 7.46
CA ARG A 127 -3.82 -10.47 8.22
C ARG A 127 -4.24 -10.19 9.66
N ILE A 128 -3.57 -9.25 10.32
CA ILE A 128 -3.83 -8.95 11.74
C ILE A 128 -5.11 -8.14 11.91
N TYR A 129 -5.38 -7.19 11.02
CA TYR A 129 -6.42 -6.18 11.23
C TYR A 129 -7.65 -6.34 10.33
N ARG A 130 -7.65 -7.25 9.35
CA ARG A 130 -8.77 -7.49 8.43
C ARG A 130 -10.08 -7.71 9.16
N GLU A 131 -10.12 -8.61 10.14
CA GLU A 131 -11.32 -8.95 10.89
C GLU A 131 -11.80 -7.79 11.79
N GLU A 132 -10.87 -7.00 12.33
CA GLU A 132 -11.21 -5.80 13.09
C GLU A 132 -11.78 -4.73 12.16
N PHE A 133 -11.13 -4.50 11.01
CA PHE A 133 -11.60 -3.59 9.96
C PHE A 133 -13.01 -3.96 9.47
N LYS A 134 -13.32 -5.24 9.28
CA LYS A 134 -14.66 -5.68 8.87
C LYS A 134 -15.75 -5.33 9.89
N ARG A 135 -15.44 -5.36 11.18
CA ARG A 135 -16.40 -5.17 12.28
C ARG A 135 -16.68 -3.71 12.63
N VAL A 136 -15.85 -2.77 12.22
CA VAL A 136 -16.09 -1.34 12.53
C VAL A 136 -17.34 -0.82 11.81
N ALA A 137 -18.01 0.14 12.45
CA ALA A 137 -19.26 0.69 11.93
C ALA A 137 -19.06 1.59 10.70
N TYR A 138 -18.00 2.37 10.67
CA TYR A 138 -17.69 3.25 9.54
C TYR A 138 -16.35 2.90 8.91
N LYS A 139 -16.34 2.73 7.61
CA LYS A 139 -15.16 2.41 6.82
C LYS A 139 -14.93 3.44 5.74
N PHE A 140 -13.71 3.87 5.58
CA PHE A 140 -13.33 4.73 4.46
C PHE A 140 -12.10 4.19 3.75
N ALA A 141 -11.94 4.59 2.50
CA ALA A 141 -10.77 4.24 1.69
C ALA A 141 -10.11 5.51 1.14
N LEU A 142 -8.77 5.48 1.04
CA LEU A 142 -7.97 6.47 0.36
C LEU A 142 -7.39 5.85 -0.92
N LEU A 143 -7.82 6.34 -2.08
CA LEU A 143 -7.33 5.92 -3.39
C LEU A 143 -6.29 6.94 -3.89
N ALA A 144 -5.12 6.46 -4.31
CA ALA A 144 -4.08 7.32 -4.85
C ALA A 144 -4.55 8.04 -6.13
N HIS A 145 -4.32 9.36 -6.22
CA HIS A 145 -4.73 10.17 -7.35
C HIS A 145 -4.14 9.72 -8.69
N CYS A 146 -3.01 9.02 -8.70
CA CYS A 146 -2.38 8.47 -9.91
C CYS A 146 -3.14 7.26 -10.52
N LEU A 147 -4.23 6.82 -9.89
CA LEU A 147 -5.17 5.85 -10.46
C LEU A 147 -6.20 6.49 -11.41
N ARG A 148 -6.17 7.83 -11.57
CA ARG A 148 -7.06 8.52 -12.50
C ARG A 148 -6.72 8.21 -13.94
N ASP A 149 -7.72 8.27 -14.80
CA ASP A 149 -7.50 8.32 -16.24
C ASP A 149 -7.02 9.74 -16.62
N PHE A 150 -5.74 9.89 -16.93
CA PHE A 150 -5.14 11.18 -17.30
C PHE A 150 -5.45 11.61 -18.74
N ARG A 151 -6.14 10.79 -19.54
CA ARG A 151 -6.61 11.15 -20.89
C ARG A 151 -7.82 12.06 -20.84
N LEU A 152 -8.54 12.07 -19.71
CA LEU A 152 -9.77 12.81 -19.51
C LEU A 152 -9.65 13.77 -18.33
N GLU A 153 -10.40 14.87 -18.38
CA GLU A 153 -10.52 15.78 -17.26
C GLU A 153 -11.32 15.13 -16.11
N CYS A 154 -10.68 14.98 -14.96
CA CYS A 154 -11.32 14.42 -13.78
C CYS A 154 -12.30 15.44 -13.18
N ARG A 155 -13.57 15.05 -13.00
CA ARG A 155 -14.64 15.85 -12.40
C ARG A 155 -14.79 15.61 -10.89
N SER A 156 -13.76 15.13 -10.22
CA SER A 156 -13.81 14.95 -8.76
C SER A 156 -14.18 16.28 -8.08
N VAL A 157 -14.93 16.17 -6.98
CA VAL A 157 -15.28 17.33 -6.15
C VAL A 157 -14.33 17.34 -4.96
N GLU A 158 -13.59 18.43 -4.83
CA GLU A 158 -12.73 18.70 -3.70
C GLU A 158 -13.57 19.32 -2.57
N GLY A 159 -13.53 18.69 -1.40
CA GLY A 159 -13.97 19.24 -0.12
C GLY A 159 -12.79 19.90 0.58
N ASP A 160 -13.00 20.32 1.83
CA ASP A 160 -11.95 20.96 2.64
C ASP A 160 -10.73 20.05 2.89
N ILE A 161 -10.93 18.74 2.96
CA ILE A 161 -9.91 17.76 3.34
C ILE A 161 -9.97 16.51 2.45
N GLU A 162 -11.05 16.30 1.71
CA GLU A 162 -11.30 15.10 0.91
C GLU A 162 -11.70 15.45 -0.52
N ALA A 163 -11.34 14.59 -1.48
CA ALA A 163 -11.86 14.63 -2.83
C ALA A 163 -12.67 13.35 -3.11
N VAL A 164 -13.83 13.49 -3.77
CA VAL A 164 -14.76 12.38 -4.03
C VAL A 164 -14.91 12.17 -5.53
N CYS A 165 -14.90 10.91 -5.97
CA CYS A 165 -15.13 10.53 -7.36
C CYS A 165 -16.55 10.88 -7.81
N ARG A 166 -16.69 11.36 -9.05
CA ARG A 166 -17.98 11.68 -9.71
C ARG A 166 -18.32 10.70 -10.82
N HIS A 167 -17.64 9.57 -10.89
CA HIS A 167 -17.91 8.50 -11.85
C HIS A 167 -18.00 9.02 -13.30
N CYS A 168 -17.05 9.89 -13.69
CA CYS A 168 -17.07 10.57 -14.98
C CYS A 168 -16.69 9.70 -16.18
N THR A 169 -16.11 8.52 -15.95
CA THR A 169 -15.75 7.51 -16.95
C THR A 169 -15.75 6.11 -16.33
N GLU A 170 -16.10 5.11 -17.15
CA GLU A 170 -16.17 3.70 -16.70
C GLU A 170 -14.80 3.02 -16.63
N ASP A 171 -13.82 3.49 -17.40
CA ASP A 171 -12.47 2.88 -17.49
C ASP A 171 -11.50 3.37 -16.41
N CYS A 172 -11.85 4.40 -15.65
CA CYS A 172 -10.98 4.98 -14.64
C CYS A 172 -10.88 4.05 -13.42
N LEU A 173 -9.65 3.73 -12.98
CA LEU A 173 -9.44 2.86 -11.82
C LEU A 173 -9.91 3.50 -10.50
N ILE A 174 -9.98 4.81 -10.40
CA ILE A 174 -10.67 5.48 -9.27
C ILE A 174 -12.17 5.14 -9.30
N HIS A 175 -12.81 5.18 -10.48
CA HIS A 175 -14.23 4.82 -10.62
C HIS A 175 -14.45 3.35 -10.24
N LEU A 176 -13.70 2.44 -10.87
CA LEU A 176 -13.85 0.99 -10.64
C LEU A 176 -13.58 0.63 -9.17
N GLY A 177 -12.54 1.18 -8.57
CA GLY A 177 -12.24 1.00 -7.15
C GLY A 177 -13.32 1.59 -6.25
N SER A 178 -13.86 2.78 -6.59
CA SER A 178 -14.95 3.40 -5.81
C SER A 178 -16.21 2.55 -5.83
N VAL A 179 -16.64 2.07 -7.00
CA VAL A 179 -17.82 1.21 -7.14
C VAL A 179 -17.66 -0.09 -6.33
N LEU A 180 -16.49 -0.72 -6.40
CA LEU A 180 -16.21 -1.93 -5.63
C LEU A 180 -16.26 -1.63 -4.12
N LEU A 181 -15.62 -0.57 -3.66
CA LEU A 181 -15.60 -0.18 -2.23
C LEU A 181 -17.00 0.13 -1.71
N GLU A 182 -17.81 0.87 -2.48
CA GLU A 182 -19.18 1.21 -2.11
C GLU A 182 -20.08 -0.03 -1.99
N LYS A 183 -19.87 -1.06 -2.83
CA LYS A 183 -20.55 -2.38 -2.71
C LYS A 183 -20.35 -2.99 -1.32
N TYR A 184 -19.19 -2.76 -0.70
CA TYR A 184 -18.86 -3.24 0.67
C TYR A 184 -19.12 -2.19 1.77
N GLY A 185 -19.84 -1.11 1.46
CA GLY A 185 -20.18 -0.05 2.42
C GLY A 185 -18.97 0.78 2.88
N ILE A 186 -17.95 0.89 2.04
CA ILE A 186 -16.73 1.65 2.32
C ILE A 186 -16.79 2.97 1.55
N LYS A 187 -16.63 4.10 2.24
CA LYS A 187 -16.63 5.44 1.63
C LYS A 187 -15.29 5.74 0.94
N PRO A 188 -15.24 5.83 -0.40
CA PRO A 188 -14.00 6.14 -1.11
C PRO A 188 -13.71 7.64 -1.12
N TYR A 189 -12.45 7.99 -0.89
CA TYR A 189 -11.89 9.33 -1.07
C TYR A 189 -10.65 9.25 -1.96
N ILE A 190 -10.43 10.26 -2.79
CA ILE A 190 -9.22 10.39 -3.59
C ILE A 190 -8.16 11.10 -2.74
N SER A 191 -7.01 10.48 -2.56
CA SER A 191 -5.87 11.09 -1.89
C SER A 191 -5.17 12.06 -2.85
N VAL A 192 -5.47 13.34 -2.71
CA VAL A 192 -4.71 14.45 -3.30
C VAL A 192 -3.87 15.01 -2.16
N GLU A 193 -2.83 15.77 -2.30
CA GLU A 193 -1.95 16.36 -1.28
C GLU A 193 -2.58 16.61 0.12
N MET A 194 -3.12 15.55 0.73
CA MET A 194 -3.98 15.62 1.91
C MET A 194 -3.16 15.58 3.18
N GLU A 195 -3.52 16.42 4.14
CA GLU A 195 -3.10 16.26 5.52
C GLU A 195 -3.84 15.06 6.17
N GLN A 196 -3.37 13.84 5.88
CA GLN A 196 -4.00 12.59 6.32
C GLN A 196 -4.31 12.57 7.82
N GLU A 197 -3.44 13.16 8.65
CA GLU A 197 -3.70 13.26 10.09
C GLU A 197 -4.91 14.13 10.43
N LYS A 198 -5.19 15.19 9.67
CA LYS A 198 -6.38 16.03 9.88
C LYS A 198 -7.63 15.25 9.51
N LEU A 199 -7.60 14.55 8.38
CA LEU A 199 -8.72 13.71 7.96
C LEU A 199 -9.01 12.63 9.01
N PHE A 200 -8.00 11.90 9.46
CA PHE A 200 -8.17 10.83 10.45
C PHE A 200 -8.73 11.36 11.76
N ARG A 201 -8.26 12.52 12.23
CA ARG A 201 -8.80 13.18 13.44
C ARG A 201 -10.25 13.65 13.27
N LYS A 202 -10.61 14.18 12.08
CA LYS A 202 -12.00 14.58 11.75
C LYS A 202 -12.90 13.34 11.77
N LEU A 203 -12.58 12.34 10.97
CA LEU A 203 -13.39 11.12 10.84
C LEU A 203 -13.51 10.36 12.16
N LYS A 204 -12.45 10.31 12.97
CA LYS A 204 -12.51 9.64 14.27
C LYS A 204 -13.40 10.35 15.30
N ARG A 205 -13.53 11.67 15.21
CA ARG A 205 -14.50 12.42 16.04
C ARG A 205 -15.93 12.18 15.62
N GLU A 206 -16.17 12.09 14.32
CA GLU A 206 -17.49 11.86 13.75
C GLU A 206 -17.92 10.37 13.86
N HIS A 207 -16.95 9.46 13.77
CA HIS A 207 -17.16 8.02 13.76
C HIS A 207 -16.20 7.34 14.75
N PRO A 208 -16.59 7.14 16.02
CA PRO A 208 -15.71 6.49 17.02
C PRO A 208 -15.27 5.08 16.65
N SER A 209 -16.12 4.31 15.92
CA SER A 209 -15.80 2.99 15.36
C SER A 209 -15.43 3.14 13.88
N LEU A 210 -14.16 3.39 13.61
CA LEU A 210 -13.61 3.77 12.31
C LEU A 210 -12.56 2.78 11.84
N GLY A 211 -12.60 2.41 10.56
CA GLY A 211 -11.55 1.63 9.85
C GLY A 211 -11.09 2.32 8.58
N ALA A 212 -9.84 2.11 8.22
CA ALA A 212 -9.21 2.72 7.05
C ALA A 212 -8.70 1.69 6.05
N LEU A 213 -8.96 1.91 4.76
CA LEU A 213 -8.37 1.16 3.66
C LEU A 213 -7.49 2.08 2.82
N GLY A 214 -6.28 1.64 2.49
CA GLY A 214 -5.35 2.39 1.64
C GLY A 214 -5.13 1.70 0.29
N ILE A 215 -5.15 2.46 -0.81
CA ILE A 215 -4.65 2.02 -2.13
C ILE A 215 -3.61 3.04 -2.55
N ALA A 216 -2.33 2.72 -2.34
CA ALA A 216 -1.22 3.66 -2.53
C ALA A 216 0.08 2.94 -2.91
N CYS A 217 1.11 3.68 -3.30
CA CYS A 217 2.43 3.11 -3.50
C CYS A 217 2.97 2.51 -2.19
N ILE A 218 3.82 1.49 -2.30
CA ILE A 218 4.30 0.69 -1.14
C ILE A 218 4.81 1.55 0.02
N PRO A 219 5.68 2.57 -0.18
CA PRO A 219 6.16 3.36 0.94
C PRO A 219 5.06 4.19 1.61
N GLU A 220 4.17 4.80 0.82
CA GLU A 220 3.08 5.62 1.36
C GLU A 220 2.01 4.76 2.03
N LEU A 221 1.71 3.58 1.48
CA LEU A 221 0.78 2.64 2.08
C LEU A 221 1.27 2.16 3.44
N ALA A 222 2.53 1.72 3.54
CA ALA A 222 3.11 1.29 4.81
C ALA A 222 3.14 2.41 5.85
N GLN A 223 3.48 3.64 5.45
CA GLN A 223 3.46 4.81 6.34
C GLN A 223 2.04 5.17 6.79
N GLY A 224 1.07 5.15 5.88
CA GLY A 224 -0.34 5.38 6.17
C GLY A 224 -0.91 4.34 7.15
N MET A 225 -0.61 3.05 6.95
CA MET A 225 -0.99 1.98 7.88
C MET A 225 -0.37 2.19 9.26
N ARG A 226 0.91 2.55 9.35
CA ARG A 226 1.56 2.89 10.63
C ARG A 226 0.90 4.09 11.32
N LEU A 227 0.47 5.10 10.57
CA LEU A 227 -0.26 6.24 11.09
C LEU A 227 -1.63 5.81 11.67
N CYS A 228 -2.39 4.99 10.93
CA CYS A 228 -3.65 4.43 11.39
C CYS A 228 -3.48 3.66 12.71
N LEU A 229 -2.49 2.78 12.78
CA LEU A 229 -2.19 2.00 13.99
C LEU A 229 -1.86 2.89 15.20
N ARG A 230 -1.08 3.96 14.99
CA ARG A 230 -0.78 4.93 16.07
C ARG A 230 -2.02 5.69 16.56
N THR A 231 -3.01 5.87 15.71
CA THR A 231 -4.26 6.56 16.04
C THR A 231 -5.38 5.60 16.45
N GLY A 232 -5.10 4.29 16.54
CA GLY A 232 -6.07 3.28 16.94
C GLY A 232 -7.18 3.08 15.89
N ILE A 233 -6.83 3.14 14.61
CA ILE A 233 -7.71 2.86 13.47
C ILE A 233 -7.18 1.57 12.82
N PRO A 234 -7.97 0.46 12.78
CA PRO A 234 -7.57 -0.77 12.10
C PRO A 234 -7.41 -0.52 10.59
N PRO A 235 -6.19 -0.65 10.04
CA PRO A 235 -5.97 -0.45 8.63
C PRO A 235 -5.92 -1.76 7.85
N VAL A 236 -6.33 -1.68 6.58
CA VAL A 236 -6.03 -2.66 5.54
C VAL A 236 -5.60 -1.95 4.27
N GLY A 237 -5.01 -2.64 3.29
CA GLY A 237 -4.67 -1.96 2.04
C GLY A 237 -4.08 -2.84 0.97
N ILE A 238 -4.12 -2.30 -0.25
CA ILE A 238 -3.61 -2.90 -1.47
C ILE A 238 -2.54 -1.97 -2.06
N PRO A 239 -1.32 -2.45 -2.33
CA PRO A 239 -0.32 -1.65 -3.01
C PRO A 239 -0.69 -1.41 -4.48
N LEU A 240 -0.28 -0.25 -5.01
CA LEU A 240 -0.26 0.00 -6.45
C LEU A 240 0.69 -0.97 -7.14
N ASP A 241 0.42 -1.29 -8.40
CA ASP A 241 1.26 -2.19 -9.18
C ASP A 241 2.63 -1.58 -9.53
N ALA A 242 2.74 -0.26 -9.55
CA ALA A 242 4.00 0.46 -9.79
C ALA A 242 3.94 1.93 -9.34
N ASN A 243 5.12 2.57 -9.13
CA ASN A 243 5.23 4.00 -8.84
C ASN A 243 5.21 4.82 -10.12
N ARG A 244 4.18 5.63 -10.35
CA ARG A 244 4.05 6.43 -11.59
C ARG A 244 3.54 7.86 -11.38
N CYS A 245 3.43 8.34 -10.15
CA CYS A 245 3.04 9.74 -9.91
C CYS A 245 4.20 10.73 -10.22
N ALA A 246 3.87 12.01 -10.25
CA ALA A 246 4.84 13.08 -10.54
C ALA A 246 6.06 13.07 -9.59
N ARG A 247 5.88 12.68 -8.33
CA ARG A 247 6.96 12.56 -7.34
C ARG A 247 8.07 11.60 -7.78
N TRP A 248 7.70 10.50 -8.47
CA TRP A 248 8.62 9.47 -8.95
C TRP A 248 9.11 9.69 -10.38
N MET A 249 8.23 10.21 -11.23
CA MET A 249 8.42 10.27 -12.69
C MET A 249 8.59 11.69 -13.23
N SER A 250 8.57 12.71 -12.37
CA SER A 250 8.55 14.15 -12.71
C SER A 250 7.25 14.64 -13.35
N ARG A 251 6.44 13.76 -13.88
CA ARG A 251 5.07 14.00 -14.34
C ARG A 251 4.17 12.84 -13.94
N ALA A 252 2.89 13.08 -13.83
CA ALA A 252 1.93 12.02 -13.54
C ALA A 252 1.74 11.08 -14.74
N HIS A 253 1.69 9.80 -14.47
CA HIS A 253 1.32 8.74 -15.39
C HIS A 253 0.28 7.85 -14.73
N GLU A 254 -0.55 7.22 -15.53
CA GLU A 254 -1.50 6.23 -15.06
C GLU A 254 -0.77 5.06 -14.38
N THR A 255 -1.33 4.59 -13.28
CA THR A 255 -0.91 3.35 -12.61
C THR A 255 -2.14 2.47 -12.39
N SER A 256 -1.91 1.30 -11.84
CA SER A 256 -2.95 0.31 -11.61
C SER A 256 -2.83 -0.33 -10.22
N PHE A 257 -3.86 -1.08 -9.85
CA PHE A 257 -3.86 -1.98 -8.70
C PHE A 257 -4.73 -3.20 -9.02
N ASN A 258 -4.54 -4.28 -8.30
CA ASN A 258 -5.27 -5.51 -8.54
C ASN A 258 -6.67 -5.47 -7.87
N LEU A 259 -7.72 -5.31 -8.69
CA LEU A 259 -9.12 -5.28 -8.23
C LEU A 259 -9.57 -6.60 -7.59
N ALA A 260 -9.12 -7.74 -8.12
CA ALA A 260 -9.46 -9.05 -7.55
C ALA A 260 -8.85 -9.23 -6.16
N GLN A 261 -7.62 -8.77 -5.94
CA GLN A 261 -7.00 -8.77 -4.61
C GLN A 261 -7.66 -7.80 -3.64
N LEU A 262 -8.20 -6.67 -4.13
CA LEU A 262 -9.03 -5.78 -3.31
C LEU A 262 -10.32 -6.50 -2.89
N GLU A 263 -11.02 -7.14 -3.81
CA GLU A 263 -12.26 -7.89 -3.51
C GLU A 263 -11.99 -9.04 -2.52
N GLU A 264 -10.94 -9.85 -2.76
CA GLU A 264 -10.50 -10.89 -1.82
C GLU A 264 -10.22 -10.35 -0.41
N LEU A 265 -9.63 -9.16 -0.30
CA LEU A 265 -9.37 -8.52 1.00
C LEU A 265 -10.65 -8.12 1.73
N LEU A 266 -11.71 -7.79 1.01
CA LEU A 266 -12.99 -7.31 1.54
C LEU A 266 -13.98 -8.44 1.88
N GLU A 267 -13.90 -9.58 1.20
CA GLU A 267 -14.65 -10.80 1.50
C GLU A 267 -14.28 -11.41 2.86
#